data_8d513285c0616c93edb9b723fc3c50ba
#
_entry.id   8d513285c0616c93edb9b723fc3c50ba
#
_cell.length_a   1.000
_cell.length_b   1.000
_cell.length_c   1.000
_cell.angle_alpha   90.00
_cell.angle_beta   90.00
_cell.angle_gamma   90.00
#
_symmetry.space_group_name_H-M   'P 1'
#
loop_
_entity.id
_entity.type
_entity.pdbx_description
1 polymer ?
#
loop_
_entity_poly.entity_id
_entity_poly.type
_entity_poly.pdbx_seq_one_letter_code
_entity_poly.pdbx_strand_id
1 'polypeptide(L)'
;MNNTFPLILAPMAGVTDKAFRHMCKKHGADRLVTEMVSAKAVCFGDEKTAILAHIDSGERPCSLQLFGSEPDIMAKAAVICAEKFTPDAIDVNMGCPAPKIVNNGDGSAVMKSPELAYEIIARMRDALDGGGFSDMPLTVKMRSGFDSAHINAVEVALMCEKGGAAEVTVHGRTREQMYAP
;
A
#
# COMPACT_ATOMS: atom_id res chain seq x y z
N MET A 1 22.87 -5.20 -18.14
CA MET A 1 21.66 -5.96 -18.58
C MET A 1 20.50 -5.02 -18.42
N ASN A 2 19.80 -4.65 -19.51
CA ASN A 2 18.57 -3.88 -19.39
C ASN A 2 17.52 -4.78 -18.78
N ASN A 3 17.28 -4.64 -17.49
CA ASN A 3 16.25 -5.37 -16.80
C ASN A 3 14.90 -4.85 -17.32
N THR A 4 14.19 -5.63 -18.10
CA THR A 4 12.88 -5.25 -18.65
C THR A 4 11.77 -5.27 -17.57
N PHE A 5 12.05 -5.84 -16.39
CA PHE A 5 11.13 -5.92 -15.28
C PHE A 5 11.77 -5.36 -14.00
N PRO A 6 11.12 -4.40 -13.32
CA PRO A 6 11.63 -3.84 -12.08
C PRO A 6 11.59 -4.88 -10.94
N LEU A 7 12.66 -4.96 -10.16
CA LEU A 7 12.70 -5.72 -8.91
C LEU A 7 12.22 -4.84 -7.77
N ILE A 8 11.07 -5.15 -7.19
CA ILE A 8 10.44 -4.34 -6.15
C ILE A 8 10.47 -5.11 -4.83
N LEU A 9 11.02 -4.49 -3.76
CA LEU A 9 10.93 -5.05 -2.42
C LEU A 9 9.50 -4.92 -1.90
N ALA A 10 8.83 -6.06 -1.67
CA ALA A 10 7.50 -6.08 -1.10
C ALA A 10 7.51 -5.68 0.39
N PRO A 11 6.48 -4.96 0.87
CA PRO A 11 6.36 -4.57 2.28
C PRO A 11 6.07 -5.77 3.18
N MET A 12 6.81 -5.89 4.29
CA MET A 12 6.62 -6.93 5.30
C MET A 12 6.79 -6.32 6.70
N ALA A 13 5.68 -6.20 7.43
CA ALA A 13 5.69 -5.64 8.79
C ALA A 13 6.65 -6.41 9.72
N GLY A 14 7.52 -5.70 10.43
CA GLY A 14 8.55 -6.25 11.29
C GLY A 14 9.77 -6.82 10.55
N VAL A 15 9.85 -6.66 9.21
CA VAL A 15 10.98 -7.17 8.41
C VAL A 15 11.57 -6.07 7.52
N THR A 16 10.73 -5.34 6.75
CA THR A 16 11.22 -4.33 5.82
C THR A 16 11.40 -2.98 6.50
N ASP A 17 12.12 -2.98 7.62
CA ASP A 17 12.56 -1.78 8.29
C ASP A 17 13.59 -1.01 7.43
N LYS A 18 13.97 0.17 7.88
CA LYS A 18 14.92 1.02 7.18
C LYS A 18 16.24 0.31 6.86
N ALA A 19 16.78 -0.45 7.80
CA ALA A 19 18.07 -1.13 7.61
C ALA A 19 17.96 -2.21 6.52
N PHE A 20 16.88 -2.99 6.55
CA PHE A 20 16.62 -4.02 5.55
C PHE A 20 16.35 -3.42 4.16
N ARG A 21 15.59 -2.33 4.07
CA ARG A 21 15.36 -1.61 2.81
C ARG A 21 16.66 -1.10 2.20
N HIS A 22 17.55 -0.49 3.01
CA HIS A 22 18.87 -0.07 2.53
C HIS A 22 19.71 -1.23 1.98
N MET A 23 19.69 -2.39 2.66
CA MET A 23 20.40 -3.58 2.17
C MET A 23 19.83 -4.04 0.83
N CYS A 24 18.52 -4.13 0.70
CA CYS A 24 17.89 -4.52 -0.56
C CYS A 24 18.23 -3.53 -1.70
N LYS A 25 18.20 -2.22 -1.42
CA LYS A 25 18.58 -1.20 -2.39
C LYS A 25 20.03 -1.36 -2.86
N LYS A 26 20.95 -1.57 -1.92
CA LYS A 26 22.37 -1.82 -2.20
C LYS A 26 22.59 -3.07 -3.08
N HIS A 27 21.73 -4.08 -2.94
CA HIS A 27 21.78 -5.33 -3.69
C HIS A 27 20.91 -5.35 -4.95
N GLY A 28 20.45 -4.21 -5.42
CA GLY A 28 19.85 -4.06 -6.76
C GLY A 28 18.33 -4.05 -6.80
N ALA A 29 17.64 -3.82 -5.67
CA ALA A 29 16.21 -3.53 -5.73
C ALA A 29 15.98 -2.19 -6.45
N ASP A 30 15.14 -2.19 -7.48
CA ASP A 30 14.82 -1.00 -8.26
C ASP A 30 13.92 -0.04 -7.47
N ARG A 31 12.88 -0.58 -6.81
CA ARG A 31 11.94 0.17 -5.96
C ARG A 31 11.76 -0.52 -4.61
N LEU A 32 11.46 0.27 -3.59
CA LEU A 32 11.20 -0.20 -2.24
C LEU A 32 9.78 0.22 -1.81
N VAL A 33 9.23 -0.50 -0.82
CA VAL A 33 7.98 -0.12 -0.16
C VAL A 33 8.22 -0.16 1.36
N THR A 34 7.75 0.86 2.08
CA THR A 34 7.87 0.91 3.55
C THR A 34 7.03 -0.19 4.20
N GLU A 35 7.25 -0.45 5.48
CA GLU A 35 6.26 -1.17 6.28
C GLU A 35 4.93 -0.39 6.23
N MET A 36 3.81 -1.12 6.37
CA MET A 36 2.50 -0.48 6.33
C MET A 36 2.23 0.36 7.58
N VAL A 37 1.71 1.57 7.40
CA VAL A 37 1.31 2.47 8.48
C VAL A 37 -0.19 2.70 8.49
N SER A 38 -0.77 2.85 9.68
CA SER A 38 -2.20 3.09 9.85
C SER A 38 -2.59 4.49 9.39
N ALA A 39 -3.56 4.61 8.48
CA ALA A 39 -4.10 5.89 8.06
C ALA A 39 -4.68 6.67 9.24
N LYS A 40 -5.38 6.00 10.16
CA LYS A 40 -5.87 6.62 11.41
C LYS A 40 -4.73 7.21 12.24
N ALA A 41 -3.66 6.43 12.47
CA ALA A 41 -2.52 6.89 13.26
C ALA A 41 -1.81 8.08 12.61
N VAL A 42 -1.69 8.10 11.28
CA VAL A 42 -1.18 9.27 10.53
C VAL A 42 -2.05 10.50 10.81
N CYS A 43 -3.38 10.37 10.71
CA CYS A 43 -4.31 11.48 10.94
C CYS A 43 -4.28 12.02 12.38
N PHE A 44 -3.93 11.18 13.37
CA PHE A 44 -3.77 11.56 14.76
C PHE A 44 -2.35 12.02 15.13
N GLY A 45 -1.41 12.02 14.18
CA GLY A 45 -0.05 12.50 14.40
C GLY A 45 0.80 11.59 15.30
N ASP A 46 0.58 10.26 15.27
CA ASP A 46 1.33 9.31 16.08
C ASP A 46 2.83 9.30 15.70
N GLU A 47 3.69 9.55 16.69
CA GLU A 47 5.14 9.66 16.46
C GLU A 47 5.78 8.35 15.99
N LYS A 48 5.31 7.19 16.48
CA LYS A 48 5.82 5.89 16.04
C LYS A 48 5.51 5.64 14.57
N THR A 49 4.33 6.06 14.14
CA THR A 49 3.92 6.01 12.73
C THR A 49 4.83 6.89 11.87
N ALA A 50 5.23 8.07 12.35
CA ALA A 50 6.15 8.95 11.65
C ALA A 50 7.55 8.31 11.44
N ILE A 51 8.03 7.53 12.41
CA ILE A 51 9.30 6.78 12.29
C ILE A 51 9.20 5.70 11.20
N LEU A 52 8.10 4.95 11.16
CA LEU A 52 7.87 3.90 10.15
C LEU A 52 7.69 4.48 8.74
N ALA A 53 7.07 5.67 8.64
CA ALA A 53 6.82 6.38 7.38
C ALA A 53 8.07 7.09 6.82
N HIS A 54 9.15 7.21 7.59
CA HIS A 54 10.34 7.93 7.18
C HIS A 54 11.08 7.22 6.04
N ILE A 55 11.44 7.98 5.00
CA ILE A 55 12.18 7.50 3.82
C ILE A 55 13.46 8.33 3.67
N ASP A 56 14.61 7.67 3.64
CA ASP A 56 15.89 8.32 3.38
C ASP A 56 16.14 8.51 1.87
N SER A 57 17.02 9.44 1.55
CA SER A 57 17.42 9.68 0.16
C SER A 57 18.05 8.46 -0.53
N GLY A 58 18.75 7.61 0.24
CA GLY A 58 19.36 6.38 -0.27
C GLY A 58 18.39 5.23 -0.54
N GLU A 59 17.11 5.37 -0.15
CA GLU A 59 16.07 4.35 -0.36
C GLU A 59 15.26 4.58 -1.64
N ARG A 60 15.41 5.74 -2.27
CA ARG A 60 14.57 6.15 -3.40
C ARG A 60 14.88 5.39 -4.70
N PRO A 61 13.86 5.13 -5.53
CA PRO A 61 12.44 5.39 -5.27
C PRO A 61 11.83 4.44 -4.24
N CYS A 62 11.02 4.99 -3.32
CA CYS A 62 10.39 4.25 -2.23
C CYS A 62 8.93 4.70 -2.04
N SER A 63 8.01 3.75 -2.08
CA SER A 63 6.58 3.98 -1.82
C SER A 63 6.30 3.91 -0.31
N LEU A 64 5.42 4.79 0.18
CA LEU A 64 4.90 4.72 1.54
C LEU A 64 3.59 3.94 1.53
N GLN A 65 3.52 2.83 2.29
CA GLN A 65 2.32 2.00 2.32
C GLN A 65 1.39 2.37 3.47
N LEU A 66 0.14 2.71 3.13
CA LEU A 66 -0.97 2.95 4.06
C LEU A 66 -1.89 1.73 4.17
N PHE A 67 -2.51 1.54 5.34
CA PHE A 67 -3.65 0.65 5.49
C PHE A 67 -4.80 1.32 6.25
N GLY A 68 -6.02 0.95 5.89
CA GLY A 68 -7.28 1.43 6.45
C GLY A 68 -8.43 1.02 5.55
N SER A 69 -9.65 1.13 6.05
CA SER A 69 -10.90 0.79 5.34
C SER A 69 -11.88 1.96 5.26
N GLU A 70 -11.55 3.12 5.83
CA GLU A 70 -12.40 4.31 5.80
C GLU A 70 -11.90 5.27 4.69
N PRO A 71 -12.66 5.47 3.58
CA PRO A 71 -12.18 6.25 2.44
C PRO A 71 -11.73 7.66 2.78
N ASP A 72 -12.47 8.40 3.62
CA ASP A 72 -12.13 9.77 3.99
C ASP A 72 -10.87 9.86 4.88
N ILE A 73 -10.66 8.87 5.75
CA ILE A 73 -9.43 8.78 6.56
C ILE A 73 -8.23 8.42 5.69
N MET A 74 -8.39 7.49 4.74
CA MET A 74 -7.36 7.14 3.78
C MET A 74 -6.96 8.32 2.91
N ALA A 75 -7.94 9.07 2.41
CA ALA A 75 -7.74 10.29 1.62
C ALA A 75 -6.95 11.35 2.40
N LYS A 76 -7.37 11.66 3.63
CA LYS A 76 -6.67 12.60 4.49
C LYS A 76 -5.24 12.16 4.82
N ALA A 77 -5.05 10.88 5.14
CA ALA A 77 -3.73 10.33 5.43
C ALA A 77 -2.80 10.38 4.22
N ALA A 78 -3.31 10.14 2.99
CA ALA A 78 -2.53 10.23 1.78
C ALA A 78 -1.93 11.63 1.57
N VAL A 79 -2.74 12.68 1.73
CA VAL A 79 -2.26 14.08 1.62
C VAL A 79 -1.23 14.38 2.70
N ILE A 80 -1.48 14.03 3.96
CA ILE A 80 -0.51 14.23 5.07
C ILE A 80 0.81 13.50 4.76
N CYS A 81 0.75 12.29 4.22
CA CYS A 81 1.95 11.53 3.86
C CYS A 81 2.70 12.16 2.70
N ALA A 82 2.00 12.63 1.67
CA ALA A 82 2.61 13.32 0.53
C ALA A 82 3.34 14.60 0.97
N GLU A 83 2.71 15.42 1.81
CA GLU A 83 3.28 16.66 2.33
C GLU A 83 4.48 16.42 3.26
N LYS A 84 4.32 15.51 4.23
CA LYS A 84 5.27 15.37 5.33
C LYS A 84 6.46 14.47 5.02
N PHE A 85 6.25 13.40 4.27
CA PHE A 85 7.26 12.37 4.01
C PHE A 85 7.74 12.34 2.55
N THR A 86 7.05 13.05 1.66
CA THR A 86 7.42 13.19 0.24
C THR A 86 7.83 11.86 -0.42
N PRO A 87 7.02 10.78 -0.31
CA PRO A 87 7.35 9.48 -0.93
C PRO A 87 7.33 9.58 -2.46
N ASP A 88 7.92 8.59 -3.13
CA ASP A 88 7.87 8.52 -4.60
C ASP A 88 6.52 7.96 -5.11
N ALA A 89 5.75 7.31 -4.25
CA ALA A 89 4.36 6.88 -4.46
C ALA A 89 3.67 6.63 -3.12
N ILE A 90 2.33 6.69 -3.10
CA ILE A 90 1.52 6.17 -1.99
C ILE A 90 1.01 4.79 -2.40
N ASP A 91 1.26 3.78 -1.56
CA ASP A 91 0.80 2.42 -1.76
C ASP A 91 -0.32 2.06 -0.78
N VAL A 92 -1.33 1.32 -1.23
CA VAL A 92 -2.46 0.90 -0.39
C VAL A 92 -2.38 -0.60 -0.12
N ASN A 93 -2.35 -0.97 1.16
CA ASN A 93 -2.38 -2.36 1.58
C ASN A 93 -3.80 -2.92 1.54
N MET A 94 -4.05 -3.84 0.62
CA MET A 94 -5.27 -4.66 0.55
C MET A 94 -4.93 -6.16 0.65
N GLY A 95 -3.79 -6.51 1.31
CA GLY A 95 -3.31 -7.90 1.33
C GLY A 95 -2.89 -8.44 2.70
N CYS A 96 -2.79 -7.60 3.74
CA CYS A 96 -2.39 -8.04 5.08
C CYS A 96 -3.35 -9.09 5.64
N PRO A 97 -2.88 -10.30 6.01
CA PRO A 97 -3.74 -11.37 6.50
C PRO A 97 -3.91 -11.36 8.03
N ALA A 98 -3.19 -10.49 8.74
CA ALA A 98 -3.12 -10.49 10.19
C ALA A 98 -4.51 -10.31 10.84
N PRO A 99 -4.92 -11.18 11.80
CA PRO A 99 -6.26 -11.11 12.39
C PRO A 99 -6.62 -9.73 12.96
N LYS A 100 -5.66 -9.07 13.63
CA LYS A 100 -5.87 -7.73 14.20
C LYS A 100 -6.24 -6.69 13.13
N ILE A 101 -5.70 -6.80 11.92
CA ILE A 101 -5.98 -5.90 10.81
C ILE A 101 -7.32 -6.28 10.16
N VAL A 102 -7.48 -7.56 9.83
CA VAL A 102 -8.66 -8.09 9.12
C VAL A 102 -9.94 -7.92 9.93
N ASN A 103 -9.89 -8.13 11.25
CA ASN A 103 -11.06 -7.98 12.12
C ASN A 103 -11.58 -6.53 12.22
N ASN A 104 -10.72 -5.55 11.89
CA ASN A 104 -11.11 -4.14 11.79
C ASN A 104 -11.64 -3.75 10.39
N GLY A 105 -11.71 -4.69 9.46
CA GLY A 105 -12.11 -4.43 8.08
C GLY A 105 -10.97 -3.98 7.17
N ASP A 106 -9.75 -3.91 7.69
CA ASP A 106 -8.57 -3.39 6.98
C ASP A 106 -7.80 -4.50 6.23
N GLY A 107 -6.82 -4.09 5.46
CA GLY A 107 -5.92 -5.01 4.75
C GLY A 107 -6.68 -5.92 3.78
N SER A 108 -6.50 -7.24 3.87
CA SER A 108 -7.17 -8.18 2.96
C SER A 108 -8.69 -8.24 3.11
N ALA A 109 -9.26 -7.69 4.20
CA ALA A 109 -10.70 -7.60 4.36
C ALA A 109 -11.36 -6.65 3.34
N VAL A 110 -10.64 -5.63 2.87
CA VAL A 110 -11.12 -4.70 1.83
C VAL A 110 -11.45 -5.44 0.54
N MET A 111 -10.74 -6.52 0.21
CA MET A 111 -11.02 -7.32 -0.99
C MET A 111 -12.40 -8.00 -1.01
N LYS A 112 -13.09 -8.07 0.14
CA LYS A 112 -14.46 -8.61 0.20
C LYS A 112 -15.50 -7.69 -0.46
N SER A 113 -15.17 -6.41 -0.64
CA SER A 113 -16.00 -5.43 -1.31
C SER A 113 -15.17 -4.66 -2.35
N PRO A 114 -15.23 -5.05 -3.63
CA PRO A 114 -14.57 -4.33 -4.71
C PRO A 114 -15.01 -2.86 -4.80
N GLU A 115 -16.27 -2.56 -4.43
CA GLU A 115 -16.80 -1.20 -4.37
C GLU A 115 -16.07 -0.35 -3.32
N LEU A 116 -15.80 -0.92 -2.13
CA LEU A 116 -15.03 -0.23 -1.10
C LEU A 116 -13.58 0.02 -1.57
N ALA A 117 -12.97 -0.93 -2.26
CA ALA A 117 -11.65 -0.74 -2.85
C ALA A 117 -11.64 0.43 -3.84
N TYR A 118 -12.65 0.52 -4.71
CA TYR A 118 -12.84 1.66 -5.61
C TYR A 118 -12.99 2.98 -4.84
N GLU A 119 -13.88 3.02 -3.84
CA GLU A 119 -14.13 4.24 -3.06
C GLU A 119 -12.88 4.75 -2.36
N ILE A 120 -12.11 3.85 -1.75
CA ILE A 120 -10.84 4.21 -1.09
C ILE A 120 -9.89 4.87 -2.10
N ILE A 121 -9.66 4.22 -3.25
CA ILE A 121 -8.72 4.71 -4.25
C ILE A 121 -9.20 6.02 -4.87
N ALA A 122 -10.47 6.12 -5.25
CA ALA A 122 -11.05 7.32 -5.84
C ALA A 122 -10.96 8.53 -4.88
N ARG A 123 -11.32 8.33 -3.59
CA ARG A 123 -11.23 9.40 -2.59
C ARG A 123 -9.79 9.82 -2.30
N MET A 124 -8.85 8.87 -2.29
CA MET A 124 -7.42 9.20 -2.16
C MET A 124 -6.91 9.98 -3.37
N ARG A 125 -7.31 9.60 -4.61
CA ARG A 125 -6.91 10.29 -5.83
C ARG A 125 -7.44 11.72 -5.84
N ASP A 126 -8.75 11.89 -5.58
CA ASP A 126 -9.38 13.21 -5.52
C ASP A 126 -8.69 14.13 -4.49
N ALA A 127 -8.35 13.59 -3.32
CA ALA A 127 -7.70 14.36 -2.27
C ALA A 127 -6.25 14.72 -2.63
N LEU A 128 -5.50 13.82 -3.25
CA LEU A 128 -4.14 14.10 -3.73
C LEU A 128 -4.17 15.17 -4.85
N ASP A 129 -5.10 15.08 -5.79
CA ASP A 129 -5.27 16.06 -6.87
C ASP A 129 -5.63 17.43 -6.30
N GLY A 130 -6.59 17.48 -5.38
CA GLY A 130 -6.98 18.72 -4.70
C GLY A 130 -5.89 19.31 -3.80
N GLY A 131 -5.00 18.49 -3.27
CA GLY A 131 -3.84 18.88 -2.48
C GLY A 131 -2.61 19.31 -3.30
N GLY A 132 -2.67 19.28 -4.63
CA GLY A 132 -1.56 19.64 -5.51
C GLY A 132 -0.56 18.51 -5.75
N PHE A 133 -0.95 17.26 -5.51
CA PHE A 133 -0.14 16.05 -5.70
C PHE A 133 -0.66 15.17 -6.86
N SER A 134 -1.15 15.77 -7.93
CA SER A 134 -1.72 15.04 -9.08
C SER A 134 -0.71 14.07 -9.75
N ASP A 135 0.58 14.41 -9.70
CA ASP A 135 1.64 13.56 -10.26
C ASP A 135 2.08 12.43 -9.30
N MET A 136 1.57 12.39 -8.06
CA MET A 136 1.90 11.35 -7.08
C MET A 136 1.26 10.02 -7.49
N PRO A 137 2.03 8.96 -7.82
CA PRO A 137 1.46 7.67 -8.14
C PRO A 137 0.73 7.07 -6.93
N LEU A 138 -0.47 6.54 -7.16
CA LEU A 138 -1.22 5.76 -6.20
C LEU A 138 -1.18 4.30 -6.63
N THR A 139 -0.64 3.42 -5.77
CA THR A 139 -0.47 1.99 -6.08
C THR A 139 -1.22 1.13 -5.08
N VAL A 140 -1.48 -0.12 -5.43
CA VAL A 140 -2.20 -1.06 -4.56
C VAL A 140 -1.44 -2.37 -4.49
N LYS A 141 -1.30 -2.92 -3.27
CA LYS A 141 -0.82 -4.28 -3.08
C LYS A 141 -1.89 -5.15 -2.43
N MET A 142 -2.30 -6.20 -3.13
CA MET A 142 -3.39 -7.09 -2.73
C MET A 142 -3.02 -8.57 -2.84
N ARG A 143 -3.95 -9.46 -2.52
CA ARG A 143 -3.85 -10.93 -2.71
C ARG A 143 -4.72 -11.40 -3.89
N SER A 144 -4.66 -12.71 -4.20
CA SER A 144 -5.54 -13.32 -5.21
C SER A 144 -7.01 -13.34 -4.79
N GLY A 145 -7.28 -13.27 -3.50
CA GLY A 145 -8.61 -13.25 -2.91
C GLY A 145 -8.56 -13.40 -1.40
N PHE A 146 -9.73 -13.44 -0.77
CA PHE A 146 -9.84 -13.62 0.69
C PHE A 146 -9.66 -15.09 1.09
N ASP A 147 -10.37 -15.99 0.43
CA ASP A 147 -10.34 -17.44 0.61
C ASP A 147 -10.52 -18.16 -0.74
N SER A 148 -10.58 -19.48 -0.73
CA SER A 148 -10.70 -20.30 -1.96
C SER A 148 -12.04 -20.12 -2.69
N ALA A 149 -13.09 -19.68 -2.00
CA ALA A 149 -14.40 -19.39 -2.60
C ALA A 149 -14.49 -17.96 -3.14
N HIS A 150 -13.59 -17.07 -2.71
CA HIS A 150 -13.60 -15.64 -3.04
C HIS A 150 -12.25 -15.23 -3.64
N ILE A 151 -11.95 -15.76 -4.83
CA ILE A 151 -10.80 -15.38 -5.65
C ILE A 151 -11.26 -14.31 -6.64
N ASN A 152 -11.01 -13.05 -6.32
CA ASN A 152 -11.55 -11.88 -7.03
C ASN A 152 -10.51 -10.81 -7.38
N ALA A 153 -9.23 -11.18 -7.47
CA ALA A 153 -8.16 -10.22 -7.76
C ALA A 153 -8.39 -9.38 -9.01
N VAL A 154 -8.92 -9.99 -10.08
CA VAL A 154 -9.17 -9.26 -11.34
C VAL A 154 -10.23 -8.17 -11.14
N GLU A 155 -11.33 -8.51 -10.47
CA GLU A 155 -12.42 -7.57 -10.18
C GLU A 155 -11.92 -6.40 -9.32
N VAL A 156 -11.23 -6.71 -8.22
CA VAL A 156 -10.66 -5.68 -7.33
C VAL A 156 -9.63 -4.81 -8.07
N ALA A 157 -8.77 -5.41 -8.93
CA ALA A 157 -7.79 -4.66 -9.72
C ALA A 157 -8.47 -3.66 -10.67
N LEU A 158 -9.51 -4.09 -11.38
CA LEU A 158 -10.27 -3.23 -12.29
C LEU A 158 -10.97 -2.07 -11.54
N MET A 159 -11.47 -2.34 -10.34
CA MET A 159 -12.06 -1.31 -9.49
C MET A 159 -11.00 -0.32 -8.97
N CYS A 160 -9.82 -0.80 -8.60
CA CYS A 160 -8.71 0.08 -8.22
C CYS A 160 -8.23 0.94 -9.40
N GLU A 161 -8.06 0.35 -10.59
CA GLU A 161 -7.71 1.08 -11.82
C GLU A 161 -8.74 2.17 -12.12
N LYS A 162 -10.04 1.84 -12.09
CA LYS A 162 -11.14 2.79 -12.26
C LYS A 162 -11.09 3.93 -11.23
N GLY A 163 -10.66 3.65 -10.01
CA GLY A 163 -10.46 4.64 -8.94
C GLY A 163 -9.24 5.52 -9.12
N GLY A 164 -8.35 5.21 -10.06
CA GLY A 164 -7.14 6.00 -10.36
C GLY A 164 -5.84 5.39 -9.84
N ALA A 165 -5.82 4.09 -9.50
CA ALA A 165 -4.57 3.40 -9.21
C ALA A 165 -3.70 3.26 -10.46
N ALA A 166 -2.42 3.66 -10.35
CA ALA A 166 -1.45 3.59 -11.44
C ALA A 166 -0.83 2.19 -11.60
N GLU A 167 -0.81 1.40 -10.52
CA GLU A 167 -0.23 0.05 -10.51
C GLU A 167 -0.93 -0.82 -9.47
N VAL A 168 -1.13 -2.10 -9.79
CA VAL A 168 -1.65 -3.10 -8.86
C VAL A 168 -0.69 -4.28 -8.79
N THR A 169 -0.22 -4.60 -7.59
CA THR A 169 0.63 -5.77 -7.30
C THR A 169 -0.19 -6.87 -6.64
N VAL A 170 -0.20 -8.07 -7.22
CA VAL A 170 -0.94 -9.22 -6.69
C VAL A 170 0.00 -10.26 -6.08
N HIS A 171 -0.19 -10.59 -4.81
CA HIS A 171 0.37 -11.79 -4.21
C HIS A 171 -0.51 -13.00 -4.59
N GLY A 172 0.05 -13.99 -5.26
CA GLY A 172 -0.67 -15.14 -5.85
C GLY A 172 -1.32 -16.11 -4.85
N ARG A 173 -1.38 -15.78 -3.57
CA ARG A 173 -2.06 -16.54 -2.51
C ARG A 173 -3.26 -15.77 -1.99
N THR A 174 -4.27 -16.52 -1.52
CA THR A 174 -5.40 -15.93 -0.77
C THR A 174 -4.96 -15.49 0.64
N ARG A 175 -5.82 -14.72 1.32
CA ARG A 175 -5.60 -14.37 2.72
C ARG A 175 -5.54 -15.61 3.62
N GLU A 176 -6.39 -16.60 3.36
CA GLU A 176 -6.48 -17.82 4.15
C GLU A 176 -5.22 -18.70 4.00
N GLN A 177 -4.66 -18.78 2.81
CA GLN A 177 -3.42 -19.52 2.55
C GLN A 177 -2.21 -18.92 3.29
N MET A 178 -2.22 -17.63 3.63
CA MET A 178 -1.10 -16.93 4.27
C MET A 178 0.25 -17.20 3.57
N TYR A 179 1.00 -18.20 4.06
CA TYR A 179 2.31 -18.64 3.55
C TYR A 179 2.32 -20.11 3.13
N ALA A 180 1.18 -20.80 3.11
CA ALA A 180 1.07 -22.17 2.64
C ALA A 180 1.55 -22.31 1.19
N PRO A 181 2.11 -23.47 0.81
CA PRO A 181 2.54 -23.73 -0.57
C PRO A 181 1.38 -23.69 -1.56
#